data_3a9f06b398262ee035a42323dba88466
#
_entry.id   3a9f06b398262ee035a42323dba88466
#
_cell.length_a   1.000
_cell.length_b   1.000
_cell.length_c   1.000
_cell.angle_alpha   90.00
_cell.angle_beta   90.00
_cell.angle_gamma   90.00
#
_symmetry.space_group_name_H-M   'P 1'
#
loop_
_entity.id
_entity.type
_entity.pdbx_description
1 polymer ?
#
loop_
_entity_poly.entity_id
_entity_poly.type
_entity_poly.pdbx_seq_one_letter_code
_entity_poly.pdbx_strand_id
1 'polypeptide(L)' 'MVTIKNPISAWLNEGKQKALEAEAKAKIRITDYTNSKGVTFTALVVDGIFVEQVKSDNISEIESRLLSLRSEYISKHLI' A
#
# COMPACT_ATOMS: atom_id res chain seq x y z
N MET A 1 34.26 15.11 -0.73
CA MET A 1 33.18 15.45 -1.66
C MET A 1 32.33 14.26 -2.01
N VAL A 2 31.09 14.45 -1.95
CA VAL A 2 30.19 13.40 -2.41
C VAL A 2 30.16 13.46 -3.93
N THR A 3 30.62 12.44 -4.55
CA THR A 3 30.52 12.32 -5.97
C THR A 3 29.22 11.61 -6.28
N ILE A 4 28.29 12.35 -6.79
CA ILE A 4 27.06 11.75 -7.28
C ILE A 4 27.37 11.21 -8.66
N LYS A 5 27.62 9.94 -8.72
CA LYS A 5 28.00 9.31 -9.98
C LYS A 5 26.88 9.33 -10.98
N ASN A 6 25.64 9.32 -10.50
CA ASN A 6 24.52 9.25 -11.39
C ASN A 6 23.31 9.97 -10.81
N PRO A 7 23.33 11.32 -10.84
CA PRO A 7 22.25 12.10 -10.27
C PRO A 7 20.90 11.83 -10.96
N ILE A 8 20.93 11.54 -12.24
CA ILE A 8 19.71 11.21 -12.98
C ILE A 8 19.12 9.91 -12.49
N SER A 9 19.96 8.92 -12.21
CA SER A 9 19.52 7.63 -11.69
C SER A 9 18.91 7.76 -10.30
N ALA A 10 19.50 8.58 -9.44
CA ALA A 10 18.93 8.85 -8.12
C ALA A 10 17.56 9.53 -8.24
N TRP A 11 17.43 10.46 -9.15
CA TRP A 11 16.17 11.13 -9.43
C TRP A 11 15.10 10.17 -9.92
N LEU A 12 15.46 9.29 -10.84
CA LEU A 12 14.54 8.29 -11.36
C LEU A 12 14.09 7.32 -10.27
N ASN A 13 15.01 6.94 -9.38
CA ASN A 13 14.67 6.06 -8.26
C ASN A 13 13.71 6.73 -7.29
N GLU A 14 13.92 8.02 -6.98
CA GLU A 14 12.98 8.76 -6.13
C GLU A 14 11.61 8.87 -6.76
N GLY A 15 11.56 9.21 -8.04
CA GLY A 15 10.32 9.31 -8.78
C GLY A 15 9.59 7.97 -8.83
N LYS A 16 10.33 6.90 -9.07
CA LYS A 16 9.79 5.55 -9.10
C LYS A 16 9.25 5.14 -7.74
N GLN A 17 9.97 5.45 -6.67
CA GLN A 17 9.52 5.14 -5.32
C GLN A 17 8.24 5.88 -4.97
N LYS A 18 8.17 7.18 -5.29
CA LYS A 18 6.96 7.97 -5.03
C LYS A 18 5.77 7.46 -5.83
N ALA A 19 5.99 7.07 -7.07
CA ALA A 19 4.94 6.49 -7.90
C ALA A 19 4.44 5.16 -7.31
N LEU A 20 5.37 4.33 -6.83
CA LEU A 20 5.01 3.06 -6.19
C LEU A 20 4.29 3.27 -4.87
N GLU A 21 4.67 4.28 -4.09
CA GLU A 21 3.97 4.62 -2.86
C GLU A 21 2.53 5.02 -3.14
N ALA A 22 2.31 5.85 -4.15
CA ALA A 22 0.97 6.27 -4.54
C ALA A 22 0.16 5.08 -5.06
N GLU A 23 0.77 4.23 -5.85
CA GLU A 23 0.14 3.02 -6.38
C GLU A 23 -0.21 2.04 -5.26
N ALA A 24 0.71 1.84 -4.31
CA ALA A 24 0.46 0.98 -3.17
C ALA A 24 -0.71 1.50 -2.32
N LYS A 25 -0.76 2.80 -2.10
CA LYS A 25 -1.87 3.42 -1.35
C LYS A 25 -3.21 3.27 -2.07
N ALA A 26 -3.19 3.29 -3.39
CA ALA A 26 -4.41 3.12 -4.17
C ALA A 26 -4.88 1.67 -4.19
N LYS A 27 -3.97 0.72 -4.20
CA LYS A 27 -4.29 -0.71 -4.29
C LYS A 27 -4.48 -1.37 -2.94
N ILE A 28 -3.72 -0.96 -1.95
CA ILE A 28 -3.73 -1.55 -0.61
C ILE A 28 -4.23 -0.50 0.36
N ARG A 29 -5.48 -0.63 0.79
CA ARG A 29 -6.11 0.41 1.60
C ARG A 29 -7.21 -0.15 2.49
N ILE A 30 -7.50 0.61 3.54
CA ILE A 30 -8.68 0.37 4.38
C ILE A 30 -9.79 1.25 3.81
N THR A 31 -10.85 0.63 3.36
CA THR A 31 -11.97 1.33 2.73
C THR A 31 -13.26 0.55 2.94
N ASP A 32 -14.36 1.14 2.51
CA ASP A 32 -15.65 0.46 2.56
C ASP A 32 -15.70 -0.63 1.49
N TYR A 33 -16.23 -1.76 1.89
CA TYR A 33 -16.40 -2.91 1.03
C TYR A 33 -17.84 -3.41 1.13
N THR A 34 -18.47 -3.65 -0.02
CA THR A 34 -19.83 -4.18 -0.07
C THR A 34 -19.77 -5.62 -0.56
N ASN A 35 -20.28 -6.54 0.25
CA ASN A 35 -20.27 -7.96 -0.10
C ASN A 35 -21.41 -8.31 -1.08
N SER A 36 -21.48 -9.57 -1.46
CA SER A 36 -22.48 -10.06 -2.40
C SER A 36 -23.92 -9.94 -1.88
N LYS A 37 -24.08 -9.81 -0.56
CA LYS A 37 -25.39 -9.63 0.07
C LYS A 37 -25.80 -8.17 0.19
N GLY A 38 -24.98 -7.25 -0.29
CA GLY A 38 -25.25 -5.83 -0.22
C GLY A 38 -24.90 -5.18 1.12
N VAL A 39 -24.21 -5.89 2.01
CA VAL A 39 -23.80 -5.36 3.30
C VAL A 39 -22.46 -4.63 3.14
N THR A 40 -22.43 -3.37 3.58
CA THR A 40 -21.22 -2.53 3.51
C THR A 40 -20.54 -2.52 4.88
N PHE A 41 -19.23 -2.69 4.87
CA PHE A 41 -18.42 -2.63 6.08
C PHE A 41 -17.03 -2.12 5.74
N THR A 42 -16.28 -1.69 6.75
CA THR A 42 -14.91 -1.24 6.57
C THR A 42 -13.98 -2.45 6.53
N ALA A 43 -13.09 -2.49 5.56
CA ALA A 43 -12.22 -3.65 5.36
C ALA A 43 -10.86 -3.24 4.81
N LEU A 44 -9.89 -4.11 5.04
CA LEU A 44 -8.62 -4.06 4.35
C LEU A 44 -8.81 -4.68 2.97
N VAL A 45 -8.52 -3.91 1.94
CA VAL A 45 -8.72 -4.30 0.55
C VAL A 45 -7.40 -4.20 -0.19
N VAL A 46 -7.05 -5.23 -0.92
CA VAL A 46 -5.85 -5.29 -1.77
C VAL A 46 -6.31 -5.49 -3.20
N ASP A 47 -6.07 -4.49 -4.05
CA ASP A 47 -6.41 -4.52 -5.47
C ASP A 47 -7.89 -4.87 -5.71
N GLY A 48 -8.77 -4.30 -4.90
CA GLY A 48 -10.21 -4.54 -4.98
C GLY A 48 -10.68 -5.82 -4.31
N ILE A 49 -9.76 -6.62 -3.77
CA ILE A 49 -10.08 -7.90 -3.17
C ILE A 49 -10.12 -7.77 -1.65
N PHE A 50 -11.20 -8.23 -1.05
CA PHE A 50 -11.36 -8.24 0.40
C PHE A 50 -10.33 -9.15 1.07
N VAL A 51 -9.65 -8.63 2.10
CA VAL A 51 -8.69 -9.39 2.89
C VAL A 51 -9.23 -9.68 4.28
N GLU A 52 -9.61 -8.65 5.01
CA GLU A 52 -10.09 -8.81 6.38
C GLU A 52 -10.96 -7.62 6.78
N GLN A 53 -12.02 -7.88 7.52
CA GLN A 53 -12.89 -6.82 8.04
C GLN A 53 -12.20 -6.07 9.17
N VAL A 54 -12.29 -4.73 9.13
CA VAL A 54 -11.76 -3.86 10.18
C VAL A 54 -12.81 -3.70 11.27
N LYS A 55 -12.42 -3.99 12.49
CA LYS A 55 -13.25 -3.82 13.69
C LYS A 55 -12.47 -3.02 14.73
N SER A 56 -13.16 -2.53 15.74
CA SER A 56 -12.51 -1.76 16.80
C SER A 56 -11.47 -2.58 17.57
N ASP A 57 -11.61 -3.89 17.63
CA ASP A 57 -10.70 -4.77 18.36
C ASP A 57 -9.48 -5.20 17.55
N ASN A 58 -9.49 -5.01 16.22
CA ASN A 58 -8.39 -5.44 15.37
C ASN A 58 -7.80 -4.31 14.51
N ILE A 59 -8.25 -3.08 14.69
CA ILE A 59 -7.84 -1.97 13.82
C ILE A 59 -6.33 -1.72 13.86
N SER A 60 -5.72 -1.79 15.03
CA SER A 60 -4.27 -1.59 15.16
C SER A 60 -3.47 -2.64 14.41
N GLU A 61 -3.90 -3.88 14.52
CA GLU A 61 -3.26 -5.00 13.81
C GLU A 61 -3.42 -4.86 12.31
N ILE A 62 -4.60 -4.46 11.85
CA ILE A 62 -4.85 -4.28 10.43
C ILE A 62 -4.06 -3.10 9.87
N GLU A 63 -3.93 -2.00 10.61
CA GLU A 63 -3.11 -0.87 10.20
C GLU A 63 -1.64 -1.28 10.04
N SER A 64 -1.13 -2.08 10.97
CA SER A 64 0.24 -2.61 10.85
C SER A 64 0.39 -3.49 9.62
N ARG A 65 -0.57 -4.33 9.37
CA ARG A 65 -0.58 -5.20 8.18
C ARG A 65 -0.65 -4.38 6.90
N LEU A 66 -1.46 -3.34 6.89
CA LEU A 66 -1.58 -2.42 5.76
C LEU A 66 -0.23 -1.82 5.40
N LEU A 67 0.49 -1.30 6.39
CA LEU A 67 1.80 -0.71 6.17
C LEU A 67 2.83 -1.74 5.69
N SER A 68 2.78 -2.93 6.24
CA SER A 68 3.66 -4.03 5.82
C SER A 68 3.41 -4.43 4.38
N LEU A 69 2.14 -4.55 3.99
CA LEU A 69 1.78 -4.91 2.62
C LEU A 69 2.20 -3.85 1.63
N ARG A 70 2.04 -2.57 1.97
CA ARG A 70 2.48 -1.46 1.12
C ARG A 70 3.99 -1.46 0.96
N SER A 71 4.71 -1.65 2.05
CA SER A 71 6.17 -1.70 2.04
C SER A 71 6.67 -2.85 1.17
N GLU A 72 6.06 -4.00 1.31
CA GLU A 72 6.39 -5.19 0.52
C GLU A 72 6.11 -4.97 -0.96
N TYR A 73 4.99 -4.34 -1.29
CA TYR A 73 4.64 -4.01 -2.66
C TYR A 73 5.71 -3.10 -3.29
N ILE A 74 6.11 -2.05 -2.58
CA ILE A 74 7.11 -1.11 -3.05
C ILE A 74 8.44 -1.83 -3.26
N SER A 75 8.87 -2.63 -2.30
CA SER A 75 10.13 -3.38 -2.39
C SER A 75 10.16 -4.31 -3.60
N LYS A 76 9.07 -5.00 -3.84
CA LYS A 76 8.97 -5.91 -4.99
C LYS A 76 9.11 -5.21 -6.32
N HIS A 77 8.58 -4.02 -6.43
CA HIS A 77 8.53 -3.29 -7.71
C HIS A 77 9.72 -2.37 -7.94
N LEU A 78 10.54 -2.14 -6.90
CA LEU A 78 11.76 -1.35 -7.04
C LEU A 78 12.92 -2.14 -7.65
N ILE A 79 12.88 -3.43 -7.58
CA ILE A 79 13.94 -4.30 -8.08
C ILE A 79 13.87 -4.47 -9.58
#